data_49140c71b04f22acce853eecf29f3a2e
#
_entry.id   49140c71b04f22acce853eecf29f3a2e
#
_cell.length_a   1.000
_cell.length_b   1.000
_cell.length_c   1.000
_cell.angle_alpha   90.00
_cell.angle_beta   90.00
_cell.angle_gamma   90.00
#
_symmetry.space_group_name_H-M   'P 1'
#
loop_
_entity.id
_entity.type
_entity.pdbx_description
1 polymer ?
#
loop_
_entity_poly.entity_id
_entity_poly.type
_entity_poly.pdbx_seq_one_letter_code
_entity_poly.pdbx_strand_id
1 'polypeptide(L)'
;MVRVAADFCGVDVVKFQKRNPPESLTPEQYAAPHPVPENAYGKTYGEHRMALEFGLDEHRRLKELCEAQGVIYSSSVWDMTSARQIASLQPMMIKVPSACNMHLAMLGYLCDEFGGEIHISLGMTTREEEDLIVAFLQSRSRLQDVVLYHCISGYPVRFEDLSLLEIQRLRTTYGSQVKGIGFSGHHLGIAADIAAMTLGAGWIERHFTLDRTWKGTDHAASLEPDGLRKLVRDTRHVSIALQYKAAEILDVEVPQRRKLKWMSSTHTR
;
A
#
# COMPACT_ATOMS: atom_id res chain seq x y z
N MET A 1 5.22 -12.18 -12.86
CA MET A 1 5.12 -11.32 -11.67
C MET A 1 4.15 -11.88 -10.63
N VAL A 2 2.84 -12.11 -10.94
CA VAL A 2 1.83 -12.61 -9.97
C VAL A 2 2.29 -13.88 -9.25
N ARG A 3 2.68 -14.93 -9.98
CA ARG A 3 3.18 -16.19 -9.38
C ARG A 3 4.37 -15.98 -8.44
N VAL A 4 5.32 -15.13 -8.84
CA VAL A 4 6.48 -14.85 -7.98
C VAL A 4 6.06 -14.11 -6.72
N ALA A 5 5.16 -13.13 -6.82
CA ALA A 5 4.65 -12.43 -5.66
C ALA A 5 3.85 -13.35 -4.71
N ALA A 6 3.02 -14.23 -5.27
CA ALA A 6 2.21 -15.19 -4.51
C ALA A 6 3.09 -16.32 -3.92
N ASP A 7 3.68 -17.14 -4.78
CA ASP A 7 4.30 -18.42 -4.38
C ASP A 7 5.66 -18.23 -3.69
N PHE A 8 6.49 -17.31 -4.21
CA PHE A 8 7.83 -17.08 -3.68
C PHE A 8 7.88 -16.04 -2.58
N CYS A 9 7.18 -14.91 -2.77
CA CYS A 9 7.21 -13.82 -1.79
C CYS A 9 6.15 -13.99 -0.70
N GLY A 10 5.04 -14.67 -0.97
CA GLY A 10 3.96 -14.93 -0.01
C GLY A 10 3.13 -13.70 0.34
N VAL A 11 2.93 -12.78 -0.61
CA VAL A 11 2.10 -11.58 -0.41
C VAL A 11 0.63 -11.94 -0.25
N ASP A 12 -0.13 -11.09 0.42
CA ASP A 12 -1.57 -11.27 0.58
C ASP A 12 -2.36 -10.66 -0.60
N VAL A 13 -1.84 -9.57 -1.18
CA VAL A 13 -2.50 -8.79 -2.24
C VAL A 13 -1.53 -8.48 -3.37
N VAL A 14 -1.97 -8.62 -4.61
CA VAL A 14 -1.29 -8.09 -5.80
C VAL A 14 -2.13 -6.97 -6.38
N LYS A 15 -1.56 -5.76 -6.39
CA LYS A 15 -2.23 -4.56 -6.87
C LYS A 15 -1.66 -4.12 -8.20
N PHE A 16 -2.54 -3.88 -9.16
CA PHE A 16 -2.27 -3.30 -10.47
C PHE A 16 -2.63 -1.82 -10.51
N GLN A 17 -2.64 -1.24 -11.68
CA GLN A 17 -3.02 0.14 -11.91
C GLN A 17 -3.88 0.23 -13.17
N LYS A 18 -4.93 1.05 -13.12
CA LYS A 18 -5.81 1.35 -14.25
C LYS A 18 -5.97 2.85 -14.39
N ARG A 19 -5.70 3.33 -15.58
CA ARG A 19 -5.88 4.73 -15.99
C ARG A 19 -6.58 4.78 -17.34
N ASN A 20 -7.26 5.88 -17.58
CA ASN A 20 -7.68 6.33 -18.91
C ASN A 20 -6.91 7.63 -19.22
N PRO A 21 -5.71 7.56 -19.85
CA PRO A 21 -4.86 8.72 -20.04
C PRO A 21 -5.53 9.92 -20.72
N PRO A 22 -6.43 9.75 -21.71
CA PRO A 22 -7.19 10.88 -22.27
C PRO A 22 -8.12 11.60 -21.28
N GLU A 23 -8.57 10.93 -20.21
CA GLU A 23 -9.41 11.51 -19.16
C GLU A 23 -8.58 12.11 -18.03
N SER A 24 -7.47 11.45 -17.69
CA SER A 24 -6.64 11.80 -16.54
C SER A 24 -5.53 12.83 -16.83
N LEU A 25 -5.30 13.17 -18.11
CA LEU A 25 -4.31 14.16 -18.54
C LEU A 25 -5.00 15.29 -19.30
N THR A 26 -4.50 16.54 -19.10
CA THR A 26 -4.90 17.63 -20.00
C THR A 26 -4.32 17.37 -21.42
N PRO A 27 -4.90 18.00 -22.49
CA PRO A 27 -4.34 17.89 -23.84
C PRO A 27 -2.86 18.26 -23.91
N GLU A 28 -2.45 19.28 -23.15
CA GLU A 28 -1.06 19.74 -23.08
C GLU A 28 -0.15 18.70 -22.41
N GLN A 29 -0.59 18.10 -21.30
CA GLN A 29 0.13 17.02 -20.62
C GLN A 29 0.24 15.78 -21.49
N TYR A 30 -0.85 15.44 -22.20
CA TYR A 30 -0.87 14.28 -23.10
C TYR A 30 0.13 14.44 -24.26
N ALA A 31 0.20 15.65 -24.85
CA ALA A 31 1.08 15.96 -25.96
C ALA A 31 2.54 16.23 -25.55
N ALA A 32 2.80 16.50 -24.27
CA ALA A 32 4.16 16.80 -23.78
C ALA A 32 5.13 15.61 -23.98
N PRO A 33 6.43 15.84 -24.19
CA PRO A 33 7.42 14.79 -24.18
C PRO A 33 7.53 14.15 -22.80
N HIS A 34 7.96 12.88 -22.75
CA HIS A 34 8.24 12.23 -21.46
C HIS A 34 9.40 12.92 -20.73
N PRO A 35 9.28 13.24 -19.43
CA PRO A 35 10.34 13.96 -18.68
C PRO A 35 11.69 13.25 -18.68
N VAL A 36 11.67 11.92 -18.80
CA VAL A 36 12.86 11.05 -18.84
C VAL A 36 12.77 10.23 -20.13
N PRO A 37 13.32 10.72 -21.28
CA PRO A 37 13.13 10.10 -22.59
C PRO A 37 13.55 8.62 -22.69
N GLU A 38 14.59 8.21 -21.97
CA GLU A 38 15.07 6.83 -21.92
C GLU A 38 14.03 5.86 -21.35
N ASN A 39 13.10 6.36 -20.51
CA ASN A 39 12.01 5.57 -19.93
C ASN A 39 10.72 5.62 -20.78
N ALA A 40 10.69 6.37 -21.86
CA ALA A 40 9.49 6.54 -22.67
C ALA A 40 9.15 5.31 -23.52
N TYR A 41 7.86 4.91 -23.52
CA TYR A 41 7.28 3.88 -24.39
C TYR A 41 6.45 4.49 -25.54
N GLY A 42 6.53 5.80 -25.77
CA GLY A 42 5.83 6.54 -26.81
C GLY A 42 6.52 7.86 -27.09
N LYS A 43 6.09 8.59 -28.12
CA LYS A 43 6.64 9.90 -28.49
C LYS A 43 6.19 10.99 -27.53
N THR A 44 4.98 10.86 -27.00
CA THR A 44 4.39 11.78 -26.03
C THR A 44 4.18 11.09 -24.69
N TYR A 45 3.96 11.88 -23.63
CA TYR A 45 3.64 11.36 -22.31
C TYR A 45 2.33 10.56 -22.29
N GLY A 46 1.34 11.02 -23.07
CA GLY A 46 0.08 10.30 -23.25
C GLY A 46 0.25 8.95 -23.93
N GLU A 47 1.03 8.89 -25.03
CA GLU A 47 1.35 7.62 -25.70
C GLU A 47 2.11 6.66 -24.79
N HIS A 48 3.10 7.18 -24.02
CA HIS A 48 3.80 6.39 -23.00
C HIS A 48 2.82 5.79 -21.98
N ARG A 49 1.90 6.60 -21.46
CA ARG A 49 0.88 6.12 -20.51
C ARG A 49 -0.01 5.06 -21.13
N MET A 50 -0.50 5.29 -22.35
CA MET A 50 -1.35 4.30 -23.08
C MET A 50 -0.63 2.97 -23.30
N ALA A 51 0.66 2.98 -23.62
CA ALA A 51 1.46 1.77 -23.84
C ALA A 51 1.61 0.90 -22.58
N LEU A 52 1.37 1.44 -21.38
CA LEU A 52 1.47 0.75 -20.11
C LEU A 52 0.12 0.26 -19.55
N GLU A 53 -0.99 0.60 -20.21
CA GLU A 53 -2.32 0.27 -19.71
C GLU A 53 -2.78 -1.12 -20.14
N PHE A 54 -3.41 -1.80 -19.21
CA PHE A 54 -4.22 -3.01 -19.47
C PHE A 54 -5.68 -2.64 -19.73
N GLY A 55 -6.32 -3.32 -20.66
CA GLY A 55 -7.75 -3.24 -20.89
C GLY A 55 -8.56 -3.98 -19.80
N LEU A 56 -9.88 -3.80 -19.82
CA LEU A 56 -10.78 -4.45 -18.85
C LEU A 56 -10.69 -5.98 -18.87
N ASP A 57 -10.58 -6.58 -20.06
CA ASP A 57 -10.47 -8.03 -20.21
C ASP A 57 -9.13 -8.56 -19.67
N GLU A 58 -8.06 -7.79 -19.81
CA GLU A 58 -6.77 -8.12 -19.22
C GLU A 58 -6.83 -8.04 -17.71
N HIS A 59 -7.48 -7.03 -17.13
CA HIS A 59 -7.71 -6.93 -15.69
C HIS A 59 -8.57 -8.09 -15.17
N ARG A 60 -9.55 -8.56 -15.93
CA ARG A 60 -10.34 -9.76 -15.58
C ARG A 60 -9.45 -11.01 -15.51
N ARG A 61 -8.60 -11.21 -16.52
CA ARG A 61 -7.63 -12.33 -16.52
C ARG A 61 -6.60 -12.22 -15.39
N LEU A 62 -6.17 -11.00 -15.05
CA LEU A 62 -5.27 -10.79 -13.93
C LEU A 62 -5.94 -11.11 -12.59
N LYS A 63 -7.23 -10.78 -12.43
CA LYS A 63 -8.02 -11.16 -11.26
C LYS A 63 -8.13 -12.69 -11.15
N GLU A 64 -8.54 -13.37 -12.22
CA GLU A 64 -8.61 -14.83 -12.28
C GLU A 64 -7.25 -15.49 -11.95
N LEU A 65 -6.15 -14.93 -12.46
CA LEU A 65 -4.80 -15.41 -12.16
C LEU A 65 -4.45 -15.23 -10.68
N CYS A 66 -4.80 -14.09 -10.06
CA CYS A 66 -4.57 -13.86 -8.63
C CYS A 66 -5.37 -14.86 -7.79
N GLU A 67 -6.64 -15.07 -8.11
CA GLU A 67 -7.51 -16.04 -7.44
C GLU A 67 -6.96 -17.46 -7.54
N ALA A 68 -6.49 -17.87 -8.73
CA ALA A 68 -5.86 -19.17 -8.95
C ALA A 68 -4.52 -19.35 -8.19
N GLN A 69 -3.86 -18.25 -7.81
CA GLN A 69 -2.66 -18.26 -7.00
C GLN A 69 -2.93 -18.01 -5.50
N GLY A 70 -4.20 -17.94 -5.09
CA GLY A 70 -4.58 -17.73 -3.69
C GLY A 70 -4.24 -16.34 -3.13
N VAL A 71 -4.08 -15.32 -3.99
CA VAL A 71 -3.83 -13.93 -3.58
C VAL A 71 -4.97 -13.03 -4.00
N ILE A 72 -5.18 -11.95 -3.25
CA ILE A 72 -6.22 -10.98 -3.53
C ILE A 72 -5.77 -10.09 -4.70
N TYR A 73 -6.65 -9.94 -5.70
CA TYR A 73 -6.48 -8.95 -6.76
C TYR A 73 -6.95 -7.58 -6.30
N SER A 74 -6.19 -6.53 -6.63
CA SER A 74 -6.58 -5.14 -6.47
C SER A 74 -6.07 -4.30 -7.64
N SER A 75 -6.61 -3.10 -7.81
CA SER A 75 -6.09 -2.11 -8.76
C SER A 75 -6.24 -0.69 -8.23
N SER A 76 -5.26 0.15 -8.52
CA SER A 76 -5.42 1.60 -8.39
C SER A 76 -6.25 2.15 -9.53
N VAL A 77 -7.17 3.07 -9.24
CA VAL A 77 -7.99 3.78 -10.23
C VAL A 77 -7.68 5.26 -10.21
N TRP A 78 -7.48 5.87 -11.40
CA TRP A 78 -6.99 7.24 -11.52
C TRP A 78 -8.02 8.22 -12.07
N ASP A 79 -9.14 7.71 -12.56
CA ASP A 79 -10.21 8.46 -13.22
C ASP A 79 -11.53 7.72 -13.10
N MET A 80 -12.62 8.38 -13.49
CA MET A 80 -13.98 7.84 -13.37
C MET A 80 -14.20 6.60 -14.24
N THR A 81 -13.66 6.59 -15.46
CA THR A 81 -13.76 5.43 -16.37
C THR A 81 -13.05 4.22 -15.75
N SER A 82 -11.86 4.41 -15.22
CA SER A 82 -11.09 3.36 -14.54
C SER A 82 -11.80 2.85 -13.28
N ALA A 83 -12.39 3.75 -12.48
CA ALA A 83 -13.17 3.37 -11.31
C ALA A 83 -14.37 2.48 -11.68
N ARG A 84 -15.14 2.88 -12.70
CA ARG A 84 -16.28 2.07 -13.19
C ARG A 84 -15.86 0.71 -13.71
N GLN A 85 -14.78 0.66 -14.50
CA GLN A 85 -14.27 -0.58 -15.08
C GLN A 85 -13.78 -1.54 -13.98
N ILE A 86 -12.99 -1.08 -13.04
CA ILE A 86 -12.47 -1.94 -11.97
C ILE A 86 -13.57 -2.34 -11.00
N ALA A 87 -14.49 -1.44 -10.63
CA ALA A 87 -15.63 -1.77 -9.76
C ALA A 87 -16.53 -2.86 -10.40
N SER A 88 -16.69 -2.86 -11.74
CA SER A 88 -17.47 -3.90 -12.44
C SER A 88 -16.88 -5.31 -12.31
N LEU A 89 -15.60 -5.44 -12.01
CA LEU A 89 -14.93 -6.71 -11.71
C LEU A 89 -15.16 -7.20 -10.27
N GLN A 90 -15.77 -6.38 -9.42
CA GLN A 90 -16.06 -6.68 -8.01
C GLN A 90 -14.82 -7.22 -7.25
N PRO A 91 -13.68 -6.52 -7.25
CA PRO A 91 -12.55 -6.92 -6.43
C PRO A 91 -12.89 -6.75 -4.94
N MET A 92 -12.12 -7.38 -4.05
CA MET A 92 -12.27 -7.16 -2.61
C MET A 92 -11.99 -5.70 -2.20
N MET A 93 -11.02 -5.06 -2.87
CA MET A 93 -10.61 -3.69 -2.58
C MET A 93 -10.19 -2.94 -3.83
N ILE A 94 -10.41 -1.61 -3.82
CA ILE A 94 -9.94 -0.66 -4.85
C ILE A 94 -9.05 0.39 -4.19
N LYS A 95 -7.93 0.72 -4.83
CA LYS A 95 -7.03 1.77 -4.38
C LYS A 95 -7.28 3.09 -5.10
N VAL A 96 -7.34 4.17 -4.35
CA VAL A 96 -7.28 5.54 -4.84
C VAL A 96 -5.89 6.09 -4.53
N PRO A 97 -5.05 6.38 -5.54
CA PRO A 97 -3.71 6.88 -5.33
C PRO A 97 -3.72 8.35 -4.85
N SER A 98 -2.62 8.81 -4.28
CA SER A 98 -2.46 10.17 -3.75
C SER A 98 -2.83 11.25 -4.78
N ALA A 99 -2.51 11.05 -6.05
CA ALA A 99 -2.80 12.01 -7.10
C ALA A 99 -4.31 12.23 -7.38
N CYS A 100 -5.17 11.31 -6.92
CA CYS A 100 -6.60 11.31 -7.22
C CYS A 100 -7.47 11.32 -5.95
N ASN A 101 -6.88 11.46 -4.77
CA ASN A 101 -7.62 11.35 -3.50
C ASN A 101 -8.64 12.49 -3.29
N MET A 102 -8.46 13.63 -3.98
CA MET A 102 -9.41 14.75 -3.98
C MET A 102 -10.42 14.68 -5.13
N HIS A 103 -10.44 13.62 -5.92
CA HIS A 103 -11.44 13.43 -6.97
C HIS A 103 -12.79 12.98 -6.35
N LEU A 104 -13.48 13.90 -5.68
CA LEU A 104 -14.68 13.61 -4.88
C LEU A 104 -15.80 12.96 -5.69
N ALA A 105 -15.93 13.26 -6.98
CA ALA A 105 -16.91 12.59 -7.84
C ALA A 105 -16.60 11.09 -8.00
N MET A 106 -15.33 10.74 -8.18
CA MET A 106 -14.88 9.34 -8.25
C MET A 106 -15.04 8.63 -6.89
N LEU A 107 -14.65 9.29 -5.80
CA LEU A 107 -14.88 8.76 -4.45
C LEU A 107 -16.36 8.53 -4.18
N GLY A 108 -17.24 9.47 -4.59
CA GLY A 108 -18.70 9.34 -4.48
C GLY A 108 -19.20 8.10 -5.23
N TYR A 109 -18.78 7.93 -6.47
CA TYR A 109 -19.10 6.73 -7.25
C TYR A 109 -18.67 5.44 -6.54
N LEU A 110 -17.44 5.38 -6.03
CA LEU A 110 -16.96 4.22 -5.29
C LEU A 110 -17.75 3.98 -4.00
N CYS A 111 -18.16 5.03 -3.30
CA CYS A 111 -18.99 4.91 -2.10
C CYS A 111 -20.39 4.34 -2.42
N ASP A 112 -20.99 4.77 -3.52
CA ASP A 112 -22.38 4.46 -3.86
C ASP A 112 -22.51 3.12 -4.60
N GLU A 113 -21.54 2.79 -5.47
CA GLU A 113 -21.66 1.68 -6.43
C GLU A 113 -20.69 0.50 -6.17
N PHE A 114 -19.69 0.69 -5.30
CA PHE A 114 -18.72 -0.36 -5.01
C PHE A 114 -18.85 -0.84 -3.56
N GLY A 115 -19.18 -2.13 -3.38
CA GLY A 115 -19.41 -2.74 -2.07
C GLY A 115 -18.15 -3.20 -1.32
N GLY A 116 -16.96 -3.12 -1.92
CA GLY A 116 -15.69 -3.54 -1.30
C GLY A 116 -14.97 -2.42 -0.55
N GLU A 117 -13.76 -2.70 -0.11
CA GLU A 117 -12.92 -1.75 0.63
C GLU A 117 -12.33 -0.67 -0.26
N ILE A 118 -12.28 0.56 0.22
CA ILE A 118 -11.68 1.71 -0.47
C ILE A 118 -10.38 2.07 0.24
N HIS A 119 -9.26 1.90 -0.42
CA HIS A 119 -7.94 2.18 0.09
C HIS A 119 -7.44 3.51 -0.47
N ILE A 120 -7.13 4.49 0.37
CA ILE A 120 -6.79 5.86 -0.07
C ILE A 120 -5.41 6.26 0.45
N SER A 121 -4.50 6.63 -0.46
CA SER A 121 -3.22 7.23 -0.09
C SER A 121 -3.33 8.73 0.10
N LEU A 122 -2.69 9.24 1.16
CA LEU A 122 -2.71 10.64 1.59
C LEU A 122 -1.41 11.39 1.27
N GLY A 123 -0.62 10.93 0.30
CA GLY A 123 0.53 11.69 -0.19
C GLY A 123 0.10 12.99 -0.88
N MET A 124 0.92 14.04 -0.80
CA MET A 124 0.63 15.36 -1.39
C MET A 124 -0.68 15.99 -0.90
N THR A 125 -1.10 15.68 0.31
CA THR A 125 -2.40 16.08 0.88
C THR A 125 -2.17 16.96 2.10
N THR A 126 -2.88 18.10 2.19
CA THR A 126 -2.87 18.95 3.39
C THR A 126 -3.78 18.38 4.47
N ARG A 127 -3.70 18.90 5.71
CA ARG A 127 -4.58 18.48 6.80
C ARG A 127 -6.04 18.79 6.52
N GLU A 128 -6.30 19.95 5.95
CA GLU A 128 -7.65 20.38 5.54
C GLU A 128 -8.24 19.46 4.47
N GLU A 129 -7.40 19.00 3.53
CA GLU A 129 -7.82 18.02 2.51
C GLU A 129 -8.06 16.64 3.11
N GLU A 130 -7.23 16.18 4.08
CA GLU A 130 -7.48 14.95 4.82
C GLU A 130 -8.84 14.98 5.52
N ASP A 131 -9.12 16.07 6.26
CA ASP A 131 -10.39 16.25 6.96
C ASP A 131 -11.58 16.29 5.98
N LEU A 132 -11.41 16.93 4.82
CA LEU A 132 -12.43 16.99 3.78
C LEU A 132 -12.72 15.59 3.20
N ILE A 133 -11.69 14.81 2.89
CA ILE A 133 -11.84 13.43 2.42
C ILE A 133 -12.59 12.59 3.46
N VAL A 134 -12.19 12.66 4.73
CA VAL A 134 -12.81 11.88 5.81
C VAL A 134 -14.26 12.31 6.02
N ALA A 135 -14.54 13.61 6.07
CA ALA A 135 -15.91 14.13 6.20
C ALA A 135 -16.80 13.72 5.01
N PHE A 136 -16.25 13.73 3.79
CA PHE A 136 -16.96 13.25 2.59
C PHE A 136 -17.33 11.78 2.70
N LEU A 137 -16.38 10.91 3.08
CA LEU A 137 -16.61 9.48 3.26
C LEU A 137 -17.59 9.19 4.40
N GLN A 138 -17.53 9.98 5.47
CA GLN A 138 -18.47 9.90 6.58
C GLN A 138 -19.90 10.23 6.14
N SER A 139 -20.07 11.28 5.32
CA SER A 139 -21.38 11.64 4.77
C SER A 139 -22.01 10.54 3.90
N ARG A 140 -21.19 9.62 3.38
CA ARG A 140 -21.59 8.44 2.60
C ARG A 140 -21.67 7.15 3.45
N SER A 141 -21.45 7.23 4.77
CA SER A 141 -21.46 6.09 5.69
C SER A 141 -20.47 4.96 5.30
N ARG A 142 -19.32 5.31 4.71
CA ARG A 142 -18.34 4.35 4.17
C ARG A 142 -17.02 4.28 4.95
N LEU A 143 -16.85 5.06 6.04
CA LEU A 143 -15.57 5.10 6.78
C LEU A 143 -15.10 3.73 7.27
N GLN A 144 -16.01 2.86 7.69
CA GLN A 144 -15.68 1.52 8.21
C GLN A 144 -15.13 0.56 7.14
N ASP A 145 -15.25 0.92 5.86
CA ASP A 145 -14.69 0.17 4.73
C ASP A 145 -13.43 0.83 4.17
N VAL A 146 -12.93 1.90 4.81
CA VAL A 146 -11.81 2.70 4.30
C VAL A 146 -10.52 2.39 5.04
N VAL A 147 -9.43 2.21 4.27
CA VAL A 147 -8.04 2.20 4.78
C VAL A 147 -7.33 3.45 4.28
N LEU A 148 -6.82 4.25 5.22
CA LEU A 148 -6.03 5.46 4.92
C LEU A 148 -4.54 5.15 5.00
N TYR A 149 -3.79 5.50 3.97
CA TYR A 149 -2.35 5.25 3.92
C TYR A 149 -1.54 6.51 4.15
N HIS A 150 -0.64 6.48 5.13
CA HIS A 150 0.48 7.40 5.10
C HIS A 150 1.34 7.10 3.88
N CYS A 151 1.67 8.14 3.12
CA CYS A 151 2.42 8.05 1.89
C CYS A 151 3.19 9.36 1.65
N ILE A 152 4.44 9.24 1.22
CA ILE A 152 5.22 10.36 0.66
C ILE A 152 5.45 10.07 -0.81
N SER A 153 5.00 10.99 -1.67
CA SER A 153 5.05 10.84 -3.13
C SER A 153 6.40 11.30 -3.69
N GLY A 154 7.40 10.46 -3.55
CA GLY A 154 8.74 10.59 -4.12
C GLY A 154 9.25 9.21 -4.53
N TYR A 155 10.10 9.10 -5.57
CA TYR A 155 10.49 7.82 -6.16
C TYR A 155 11.98 7.78 -6.52
N PRO A 156 12.90 7.33 -5.64
CA PRO A 156 12.69 6.91 -4.25
C PRO A 156 12.60 8.09 -3.26
N VAL A 157 11.99 7.83 -2.10
CA VAL A 157 11.96 8.77 -0.95
C VAL A 157 13.19 8.54 -0.08
N ARG A 158 13.83 9.62 0.37
CA ARG A 158 14.93 9.59 1.33
C ARG A 158 14.39 9.28 2.73
N PHE A 159 15.21 8.67 3.59
CA PHE A 159 14.77 8.26 4.93
C PHE A 159 14.34 9.43 5.81
N GLU A 160 15.02 10.58 5.72
CA GLU A 160 14.65 11.80 6.47
C GLU A 160 13.30 12.39 6.06
N ASP A 161 12.81 12.09 4.86
CA ASP A 161 11.55 12.60 4.35
C ASP A 161 10.36 11.64 4.61
N LEU A 162 10.60 10.42 5.11
CA LEU A 162 9.56 9.40 5.29
C LEU A 162 8.50 9.76 6.34
N SER A 163 8.84 10.56 7.34
CA SER A 163 7.91 11.07 8.36
C SER A 163 7.02 9.98 8.98
N LEU A 164 7.60 8.83 9.38
CA LEU A 164 6.84 7.65 9.82
C LEU A 164 5.90 7.89 11.02
N LEU A 165 6.18 8.91 11.84
CA LEU A 165 5.30 9.25 12.98
C LEU A 165 3.91 9.74 12.53
N GLU A 166 3.74 10.10 11.26
CA GLU A 166 2.43 10.40 10.67
C GLU A 166 1.46 9.21 10.74
N ILE A 167 1.97 7.98 10.76
CA ILE A 167 1.15 6.78 10.98
C ILE A 167 0.47 6.83 12.34
N GLN A 168 1.21 7.22 13.41
CA GLN A 168 0.63 7.37 14.75
C GLN A 168 -0.37 8.52 14.79
N ARG A 169 -0.08 9.64 14.13
CA ARG A 169 -1.01 10.75 14.02
C ARG A 169 -2.32 10.32 13.36
N LEU A 170 -2.25 9.68 12.18
CA LEU A 170 -3.44 9.18 11.48
C LEU A 170 -4.24 8.19 12.34
N ARG A 171 -3.56 7.31 13.08
CA ARG A 171 -4.22 6.41 14.02
C ARG A 171 -4.94 7.14 15.16
N THR A 172 -4.32 8.16 15.71
CA THR A 172 -4.91 8.95 16.79
C THR A 172 -6.10 9.76 16.28
N THR A 173 -5.99 10.34 15.08
CA THR A 173 -7.02 11.23 14.52
C THR A 173 -8.20 10.46 13.94
N TYR A 174 -7.95 9.42 13.17
CA TYR A 174 -8.98 8.74 12.36
C TYR A 174 -9.13 7.25 12.66
N GLY A 175 -8.19 6.63 13.39
CA GLY A 175 -8.11 5.17 13.52
C GLY A 175 -9.34 4.50 14.13
N SER A 176 -10.13 5.20 14.96
CA SER A 176 -11.41 4.69 15.50
C SER A 176 -12.58 4.81 14.52
N GLN A 177 -12.41 5.60 13.45
CA GLN A 177 -13.46 5.91 12.47
C GLN A 177 -13.34 5.09 11.20
N VAL A 178 -12.12 4.71 10.82
CA VAL A 178 -11.81 3.99 9.58
C VAL A 178 -11.51 2.51 9.84
N LYS A 179 -11.52 1.69 8.80
CA LYS A 179 -11.14 0.28 8.89
C LYS A 179 -9.70 0.07 9.36
N GLY A 180 -8.80 0.94 8.93
CA GLY A 180 -7.40 0.82 9.30
C GLY A 180 -6.50 1.92 8.74
N ILE A 181 -5.27 1.93 9.23
CA ILE A 181 -4.21 2.80 8.74
C ILE A 181 -3.13 1.93 8.09
N GLY A 182 -2.67 2.34 6.92
CA GLY A 182 -1.60 1.68 6.16
C GLY A 182 -0.40 2.59 5.92
N PHE A 183 0.64 2.00 5.36
CA PHE A 183 1.83 2.69 4.87
C PHE A 183 2.11 2.30 3.42
N SER A 184 2.22 3.29 2.54
CA SER A 184 2.62 3.12 1.14
C SER A 184 4.03 3.69 0.97
N GLY A 185 5.03 2.81 0.91
CA GLY A 185 6.43 3.16 0.98
C GLY A 185 7.13 3.14 -0.38
N HIS A 186 7.91 4.21 -0.67
CA HIS A 186 8.71 4.36 -1.89
C HIS A 186 10.22 4.52 -1.60
N HIS A 187 10.66 4.14 -0.39
CA HIS A 187 12.04 4.16 0.05
C HIS A 187 12.82 2.92 -0.41
N LEU A 188 14.14 2.96 -0.29
CA LEU A 188 15.00 1.80 -0.56
C LEU A 188 15.08 0.88 0.66
N GLY A 189 15.12 -0.45 0.43
CA GLY A 189 15.14 -1.45 1.50
C GLY A 189 13.78 -1.65 2.16
N ILE A 190 13.75 -2.31 3.34
CA ILE A 190 12.53 -2.77 4.03
C ILE A 190 12.45 -2.33 5.50
N ALA A 191 13.47 -1.65 6.03
CA ALA A 191 13.53 -1.29 7.45
C ALA A 191 12.39 -0.36 7.87
N ALA A 192 12.05 0.62 7.03
CA ALA A 192 10.97 1.56 7.31
C ALA A 192 9.57 0.91 7.26
N ASP A 193 9.38 -0.15 6.46
CA ASP A 193 8.13 -0.91 6.44
C ASP A 193 7.88 -1.63 7.77
N ILE A 194 8.94 -2.24 8.34
CA ILE A 194 8.86 -2.92 9.63
C ILE A 194 8.59 -1.89 10.74
N ALA A 195 9.27 -0.74 10.69
CA ALA A 195 9.01 0.35 11.62
C ALA A 195 7.56 0.87 11.48
N ALA A 196 7.07 1.07 10.26
CA ALA A 196 5.70 1.50 9.99
C ALA A 196 4.67 0.54 10.61
N MET A 197 4.88 -0.77 10.47
CA MET A 197 4.03 -1.78 11.10
C MET A 197 4.07 -1.67 12.63
N THR A 198 5.24 -1.49 13.25
CA THR A 198 5.35 -1.32 14.71
C THR A 198 4.68 -0.04 15.21
N LEU A 199 4.62 1.00 14.37
CA LEU A 199 3.87 2.24 14.63
C LEU A 199 2.36 2.08 14.41
N GLY A 200 1.94 0.91 13.90
CA GLY A 200 0.54 0.49 13.80
C GLY A 200 -0.07 0.59 12.41
N ALA A 201 0.76 0.61 11.36
CA ALA A 201 0.25 0.35 10.01
C ALA A 201 -0.16 -1.12 9.90
N GLY A 202 -1.45 -1.38 9.69
CA GLY A 202 -2.00 -2.73 9.47
C GLY A 202 -1.84 -3.20 8.02
N TRP A 203 -1.49 -2.29 7.11
CA TRP A 203 -1.35 -2.53 5.67
C TRP A 203 -0.04 -1.93 5.20
N ILE A 204 0.78 -2.73 4.49
CA ILE A 204 2.04 -2.28 3.88
C ILE A 204 1.93 -2.44 2.38
N GLU A 205 2.17 -1.36 1.65
CA GLU A 205 2.13 -1.32 0.19
C GLU A 205 3.52 -0.97 -0.35
N ARG A 206 4.03 -1.78 -1.30
CA ARG A 206 5.30 -1.53 -1.97
C ARG A 206 5.20 -1.83 -3.46
N HIS A 207 5.91 -1.04 -4.26
CA HIS A 207 6.16 -1.36 -5.65
C HIS A 207 7.00 -2.64 -5.75
N PHE A 208 6.67 -3.49 -6.73
CA PHE A 208 7.32 -4.76 -6.99
C PHE A 208 7.78 -4.86 -8.44
N THR A 209 9.00 -5.33 -8.65
CA THR A 209 9.57 -5.63 -9.98
C THR A 209 10.34 -6.94 -9.94
N LEU A 210 10.50 -7.59 -11.09
CA LEU A 210 11.41 -8.73 -11.20
C LEU A 210 12.87 -8.28 -11.39
N ASP A 211 13.08 -7.06 -11.90
CA ASP A 211 14.40 -6.50 -12.13
C ASP A 211 14.33 -4.97 -12.07
N ARG A 212 15.10 -4.37 -11.18
CA ARG A 212 15.15 -2.92 -10.96
C ARG A 212 15.84 -2.16 -12.10
N THR A 213 16.53 -2.85 -12.98
CA THR A 213 17.21 -2.27 -14.15
C THR A 213 16.30 -2.14 -15.36
N TRP A 214 15.09 -2.67 -15.29
CA TRP A 214 14.13 -2.55 -16.38
C TRP A 214 13.74 -1.10 -16.65
N LYS A 215 13.41 -0.85 -17.91
CA LYS A 215 12.94 0.43 -18.39
C LYS A 215 11.64 0.82 -17.69
N GLY A 216 11.64 1.99 -17.05
CA GLY A 216 10.48 2.54 -16.34
C GLY A 216 10.89 3.33 -15.11
N THR A 217 10.09 4.30 -14.71
CA THR A 217 10.40 5.25 -13.64
C THR A 217 10.36 4.64 -12.23
N ASP A 218 9.50 3.65 -12.02
CA ASP A 218 9.20 3.13 -10.68
C ASP A 218 10.07 1.93 -10.27
N HIS A 219 10.75 1.29 -11.24
CA HIS A 219 11.57 0.10 -10.97
C HIS A 219 12.67 0.36 -9.95
N ALA A 220 13.30 1.53 -9.98
CA ALA A 220 14.39 1.89 -9.06
C ALA A 220 13.94 1.91 -7.59
N ALA A 221 12.70 2.30 -7.30
CA ALA A 221 12.11 2.33 -5.96
C ALA A 221 11.39 1.02 -5.59
N SER A 222 11.28 0.07 -6.51
CA SER A 222 10.58 -1.19 -6.32
C SER A 222 11.41 -2.20 -5.54
N LEU A 223 10.75 -3.14 -4.88
CA LEU A 223 11.38 -4.33 -4.31
C LEU A 223 11.47 -5.43 -5.37
N GLU A 224 12.60 -6.11 -5.42
CA GLU A 224 12.78 -7.36 -6.15
C GLU A 224 12.30 -8.55 -5.31
N PRO A 225 12.16 -9.76 -5.90
CA PRO A 225 11.55 -10.90 -5.24
C PRO A 225 12.13 -11.23 -3.86
N ASP A 226 13.45 -11.20 -3.72
CA ASP A 226 14.11 -11.53 -2.44
C ASP A 226 13.86 -10.45 -1.37
N GLY A 227 13.84 -9.18 -1.76
CA GLY A 227 13.50 -8.06 -0.88
C GLY A 227 12.05 -8.15 -0.40
N LEU A 228 11.11 -8.40 -1.31
CA LEU A 228 9.69 -8.53 -0.98
C LEU A 228 9.42 -9.76 -0.10
N ARG A 229 10.04 -10.90 -0.39
CA ARG A 229 9.95 -12.10 0.45
C ARG A 229 10.45 -11.86 1.88
N LYS A 230 11.59 -11.16 2.02
CA LYS A 230 12.12 -10.77 3.34
C LYS A 230 11.16 -9.84 4.07
N LEU A 231 10.59 -8.86 3.39
CA LEU A 231 9.60 -7.95 3.97
C LEU A 231 8.40 -8.72 4.53
N VAL A 232 7.79 -9.59 3.73
CA VAL A 232 6.63 -10.40 4.15
C VAL A 232 6.97 -11.29 5.35
N ARG A 233 8.11 -11.97 5.32
CA ARG A 233 8.59 -12.79 6.44
C ARG A 233 8.76 -11.96 7.71
N ASP A 234 9.47 -10.85 7.61
CA ASP A 234 9.88 -10.07 8.79
C ASP A 234 8.70 -9.33 9.41
N THR A 235 7.78 -8.80 8.60
CA THR A 235 6.53 -8.21 9.12
C THR A 235 5.68 -9.24 9.85
N ARG A 236 5.53 -10.46 9.33
CA ARG A 236 4.80 -11.54 10.01
C ARG A 236 5.47 -11.95 11.32
N HIS A 237 6.80 -12.11 11.33
CA HIS A 237 7.53 -12.48 12.55
C HIS A 237 7.44 -11.38 13.61
N VAL A 238 7.63 -10.12 13.23
CA VAL A 238 7.55 -8.99 14.18
C VAL A 238 6.12 -8.82 14.69
N SER A 239 5.09 -9.02 13.85
CA SER A 239 3.68 -9.00 14.28
C SER A 239 3.40 -10.02 15.39
N ILE A 240 3.93 -11.24 15.28
CA ILE A 240 3.81 -12.27 16.34
C ILE A 240 4.57 -11.85 17.61
N ALA A 241 5.72 -11.18 17.45
CA ALA A 241 6.54 -10.75 18.58
C ALA A 241 5.99 -9.52 19.32
N LEU A 242 5.11 -8.74 18.70
CA LEU A 242 4.50 -7.53 19.28
C LEU A 242 3.38 -7.88 20.26
N GLN A 243 3.76 -8.45 21.40
CA GLN A 243 2.85 -8.82 22.49
C GLN A 243 3.52 -8.57 23.85
N TYR A 244 2.70 -8.36 24.87
CA TYR A 244 3.18 -8.35 26.26
C TYR A 244 3.45 -9.77 26.74
N LYS A 245 4.38 -9.91 27.69
CA LYS A 245 4.63 -11.20 28.35
C LYS A 245 3.33 -11.70 29.03
N ALA A 246 3.00 -12.95 28.76
CA ALA A 246 1.82 -13.61 29.37
C ALA A 246 2.03 -13.90 30.87
N ALA A 247 3.28 -13.94 31.36
CA ALA A 247 3.67 -14.11 32.74
C ALA A 247 4.93 -13.32 33.03
N GLU A 248 5.18 -12.98 34.30
CA GLU A 248 6.42 -12.28 34.72
C GLU A 248 7.67 -13.07 34.31
N ILE A 249 7.62 -14.38 34.44
CA ILE A 249 8.66 -15.31 34.00
C ILE A 249 8.02 -16.32 33.06
N LEU A 250 8.45 -16.34 31.81
CA LEU A 250 7.98 -17.30 30.83
C LEU A 250 8.62 -18.68 31.07
N ASP A 251 7.94 -19.75 30.69
CA ASP A 251 8.45 -21.13 30.85
C ASP A 251 9.82 -21.32 30.21
N VAL A 252 10.08 -20.68 29.07
CA VAL A 252 11.38 -20.72 28.39
C VAL A 252 12.49 -20.05 29.23
N GLU A 253 12.17 -19.14 30.12
CA GLU A 253 13.15 -18.47 31.01
C GLU A 253 13.45 -19.27 32.29
N VAL A 254 12.56 -20.19 32.73
CA VAL A 254 12.68 -20.92 34.01
C VAL A 254 14.00 -21.69 34.13
N PRO A 255 14.45 -22.49 33.14
CA PRO A 255 15.73 -23.20 33.22
C PRO A 255 16.92 -22.23 33.35
N GLN A 256 16.91 -21.13 32.58
CA GLN A 256 17.98 -20.15 32.61
C GLN A 256 17.98 -19.36 33.92
N ARG A 257 16.81 -19.05 34.44
CA ARG A 257 16.67 -18.39 35.75
C ARG A 257 17.29 -19.24 36.86
N ARG A 258 16.99 -20.54 36.89
CA ARG A 258 17.56 -21.48 37.88
C ARG A 258 19.10 -21.57 37.78
N LYS A 259 19.62 -21.56 36.56
CA LYS A 259 21.05 -21.77 36.29
C LYS A 259 21.89 -20.49 36.46
N LEU A 260 21.37 -19.34 36.07
CA LEU A 260 22.16 -18.13 35.86
C LEU A 260 21.75 -16.94 36.73
N LYS A 261 20.52 -16.91 37.22
CA LYS A 261 20.02 -15.74 37.95
C LYS A 261 20.69 -15.63 39.29
N TRP A 262 21.48 -14.56 39.52
CA TRP A 262 22.00 -14.25 40.86
C TRP A 262 20.80 -13.88 41.74
N MET A 263 20.73 -14.50 42.93
CA MET A 263 19.73 -14.17 43.97
C MET A 263 20.49 -13.87 45.27
N SER A 264 20.13 -12.77 45.93
CA SER A 264 20.68 -12.47 47.25
C SER A 264 20.24 -13.54 48.28
N SER A 265 21.11 -13.83 49.25
CA SER A 265 20.85 -14.86 50.29
C SER A 265 19.60 -14.59 51.14
N THR A 266 18.96 -13.43 51.02
CA THR A 266 17.74 -13.05 51.73
C THR A 266 16.45 -13.60 51.09
N HIS A 267 16.53 -14.25 49.94
CA HIS A 267 15.34 -14.84 49.23
C HIS A 267 15.30 -16.38 49.24
N THR A 268 16.13 -17.01 50.03
CA THR A 268 16.09 -18.47 50.30
C THR A 268 15.42 -18.72 51.68
N ARG A 269 14.10 -18.55 51.72
CA ARG A 269 13.24 -19.21 52.71
C ARG A 269 11.87 -19.47 52.13
#